data_b5479da5e8497e6a216b63d5a4d9d57d
#
_entry.id   b5479da5e8497e6a216b63d5a4d9d57d
#
_cell.length_a   1.000
_cell.length_b   1.000
_cell.length_c   1.000
_cell.angle_alpha   90.00
_cell.angle_beta   90.00
_cell.angle_gamma   90.00
#
_symmetry.space_group_name_H-M   'P 1'
#
loop_
_entity.id
_entity.type
_entity.pdbx_description
1 polymer ?
#
loop_
_entity_poly.entity_id
_entity_poly.type
_entity_poly.pdbx_seq_one_letter_code
_entity_poly.pdbx_strand_id
1 'polypeptide(L)'
;MLTQAVATQPSWEFAEDVRAGLTKPQKELPSKYLYDDVGSALFEVICVLPEYGLTRADERVLLRNSYEIVQRLPVPLTVAELGSGSGKKTRWLLKALDRKSVV
;
A
#
# COMPACT_ATOMS: atom_id res chain seq x y z
N MET A 1 4.09 -6.64 -18.66
CA MET A 1 5.18 -7.19 -17.83
C MET A 1 5.78 -6.03 -17.03
N LEU A 2 5.36 -5.87 -15.78
CA LEU A 2 5.86 -4.79 -14.92
C LEU A 2 7.13 -5.28 -14.25
N THR A 3 8.26 -4.78 -14.70
CA THR A 3 9.55 -5.00 -14.04
C THR A 3 9.59 -4.11 -12.81
N GLN A 4 9.37 -4.68 -11.63
CA GLN A 4 9.74 -4.00 -10.38
C GLN A 4 11.26 -3.86 -10.36
N ALA A 5 11.73 -2.64 -10.51
CA ALA A 5 13.09 -2.32 -10.13
C ALA A 5 13.16 -2.35 -8.60
N VAL A 6 13.49 -3.50 -8.03
CA VAL A 6 13.91 -3.59 -6.63
C VAL A 6 15.25 -2.88 -6.56
N ALA A 7 15.24 -1.63 -6.13
CA ALA A 7 16.46 -0.95 -5.73
C ALA A 7 16.98 -1.68 -4.49
N THR A 8 17.94 -2.59 -4.68
CA THR A 8 18.71 -3.18 -3.60
C THR A 8 19.49 -2.07 -2.93
N GLN A 9 19.01 -1.60 -1.79
CA GLN A 9 19.78 -0.66 -0.96
C GLN A 9 21.08 -1.34 -0.54
N PRO A 10 22.20 -0.62 -0.56
CA PRO A 10 23.47 -1.19 -0.16
C PRO A 10 23.39 -1.75 1.28
N SER A 11 23.92 -2.95 1.49
CA SER A 11 23.89 -3.62 2.80
C SER A 11 24.55 -2.82 3.94
N TRP A 12 25.46 -1.91 3.58
CA TRP A 12 26.11 -1.02 4.54
C TRP A 12 25.16 0.03 5.13
N GLU A 13 24.22 0.58 4.36
CA GLU A 13 23.20 1.54 4.83
C GLU A 13 22.30 0.90 5.88
N PHE A 14 21.87 -0.35 5.66
CA PHE A 14 21.09 -1.09 6.64
C PHE A 14 21.85 -1.30 7.95
N ALA A 15 23.11 -1.74 7.86
CA ALA A 15 23.95 -1.96 9.04
C ALA A 15 24.18 -0.68 9.85
N GLU A 16 24.33 0.46 9.17
CA GLU A 16 24.50 1.76 9.79
C GLU A 16 23.23 2.25 10.49
N ASP A 17 22.09 2.14 9.83
CA ASP A 17 20.79 2.48 10.39
C ASP A 17 20.46 1.63 11.62
N VAL A 18 20.76 0.32 11.58
CA VAL A 18 20.58 -0.58 12.72
C VAL A 18 21.46 -0.16 13.90
N ARG A 19 22.75 0.09 13.64
CA ARG A 19 23.68 0.54 14.69
C ARG A 19 23.23 1.86 15.30
N ALA A 20 22.91 2.86 14.46
CA ALA A 20 22.45 4.16 14.92
C ALA A 20 21.14 4.07 15.72
N GLY A 21 20.17 3.30 15.26
CA GLY A 21 18.87 3.17 15.92
C GLY A 21 18.92 2.40 17.23
N LEU A 22 19.65 1.28 17.28
CA LEU A 22 19.71 0.41 18.46
C LEU A 22 20.67 0.93 19.55
N THR A 23 21.50 1.90 19.26
CA THR A 23 22.37 2.56 20.27
C THR A 23 21.72 3.76 20.94
N LYS A 24 20.58 4.22 20.45
CA LYS A 24 19.82 5.30 21.10
C LYS A 24 19.26 4.87 22.46
N PRO A 25 19.05 5.79 23.40
CA PRO A 25 18.32 5.50 24.66
C PRO A 25 16.95 4.88 24.39
N GLN A 26 16.14 5.53 23.55
CA GLN A 26 14.92 4.98 22.97
C GLN A 26 15.29 4.27 21.66
N LYS A 27 15.25 2.95 21.66
CA LYS A 27 15.60 2.14 20.50
C LYS A 27 14.56 2.28 19.40
N GLU A 28 15.03 2.45 18.18
CA GLU A 28 14.18 2.60 17.01
C GLU A 28 14.84 1.99 15.76
N LEU A 29 14.02 1.61 14.79
CA LEU A 29 14.48 1.21 13.46
C LEU A 29 13.61 1.90 12.41
N PRO A 30 14.19 2.32 11.28
CA PRO A 30 13.41 2.88 10.17
C PRO A 30 12.38 1.88 9.63
N SER A 31 11.14 2.33 9.50
CA SER A 31 10.04 1.48 9.03
C SER A 31 10.21 0.97 7.59
N LYS A 32 11.06 1.64 6.78
CA LYS A 32 11.36 1.21 5.39
C LYS A 32 11.83 -0.23 5.28
N TYR A 33 12.46 -0.78 6.32
CA TYR A 33 12.95 -2.16 6.35
C TYR A 33 11.86 -3.21 6.62
N LEU A 34 10.65 -2.78 6.97
CA LEU A 34 9.50 -3.67 7.21
C LEU A 34 8.75 -4.06 5.92
N TYR A 35 9.14 -3.52 4.77
CA TYR A 35 8.47 -3.72 3.49
C TYR A 35 9.16 -4.72 2.57
N ASP A 36 9.96 -5.63 3.12
CA ASP A 36 10.48 -6.80 2.40
C ASP A 36 9.37 -7.86 2.22
N ASP A 37 9.69 -8.97 1.56
CA ASP A 37 8.72 -10.01 1.26
C ASP A 37 8.09 -10.61 2.53
N VAL A 38 8.89 -10.81 3.57
CA VAL A 38 8.41 -11.33 4.86
C VAL A 38 7.52 -10.32 5.57
N GLY A 39 7.95 -9.07 5.66
CA GLY A 39 7.18 -7.98 6.27
C GLY A 39 5.87 -7.74 5.56
N SER A 40 5.86 -7.80 4.23
CA SER A 40 4.66 -7.68 3.43
C SER A 40 3.68 -8.83 3.67
N ALA A 41 4.16 -10.06 3.78
CA ALA A 41 3.33 -11.22 4.11
C ALA A 41 2.76 -11.13 5.53
N LEU A 42 3.55 -10.68 6.50
CA LEU A 42 3.09 -10.44 7.88
C LEU A 42 2.02 -9.35 7.93
N PHE A 43 2.17 -8.28 7.14
CA PHE A 43 1.19 -7.22 7.08
C PHE A 43 -0.15 -7.71 6.52
N GLU A 44 -0.16 -8.57 5.51
CA GLU A 44 -1.39 -9.20 5.02
C GLU A 44 -2.11 -10.00 6.12
N VAL A 45 -1.38 -10.68 7.01
CA VAL A 45 -1.97 -11.35 8.17
C VAL A 45 -2.52 -10.34 9.17
N ILE A 46 -1.79 -9.26 9.47
CA ILE A 46 -2.25 -8.18 10.36
C ILE A 46 -3.57 -7.58 9.85
N CYS A 47 -3.69 -7.38 8.55
CA CYS A 47 -4.88 -6.79 7.93
C CYS A 47 -6.18 -7.57 8.16
N VAL A 48 -6.10 -8.87 8.49
CA VAL A 48 -7.28 -9.70 8.77
C VAL A 48 -7.55 -9.91 10.26
N LEU A 49 -6.69 -9.39 11.13
CA LEU A 49 -6.90 -9.48 12.58
C LEU A 49 -8.09 -8.62 13.02
N PRO A 50 -8.91 -9.12 13.97
CA PRO A 50 -10.03 -8.35 14.53
C PRO A 50 -9.64 -7.00 15.10
N GLU A 51 -8.46 -6.91 15.73
CA GLU A 51 -7.91 -5.72 16.37
C GLU A 51 -7.50 -4.65 15.37
N TYR A 52 -7.13 -5.04 14.14
CA TYR A 52 -6.71 -4.13 13.09
C TYR A 52 -7.91 -3.70 12.23
N GLY A 53 -8.61 -2.66 12.67
CA GLY A 53 -9.82 -2.17 12.01
C GLY A 53 -9.61 -1.30 10.78
N LEU A 54 -8.39 -0.79 10.55
CA LEU A 54 -8.12 0.22 9.54
C LEU A 54 -8.39 -0.29 8.12
N THR A 55 -7.93 -1.48 7.77
CA THR A 55 -8.17 -2.09 6.45
C THR A 55 -9.67 -2.22 6.14
N ARG A 56 -10.46 -2.65 7.13
CA ARG A 56 -11.91 -2.77 6.98
C ARG A 56 -12.60 -1.40 6.88
N ALA A 57 -12.09 -0.40 7.57
CA ALA A 57 -12.59 0.97 7.48
C ALA A 57 -12.35 1.55 6.09
N ASP A 58 -11.14 1.42 5.57
CA ASP A 58 -10.77 1.84 4.21
C ASP A 58 -11.66 1.15 3.16
N GLU A 59 -11.84 -0.15 3.27
CA GLU A 59 -12.66 -0.91 2.34
C GLU A 59 -14.12 -0.43 2.36
N ARG A 60 -14.68 -0.16 3.55
CA ARG A 60 -16.04 0.40 3.64
C ARG A 60 -16.16 1.76 2.98
N VAL A 61 -15.18 2.63 3.16
CA VAL A 61 -15.16 3.96 2.54
C VAL A 61 -15.13 3.84 1.02
N LEU A 62 -14.23 3.03 0.49
CA LEU A 62 -14.11 2.84 -0.95
C LEU A 62 -15.34 2.16 -1.55
N LEU A 63 -15.88 1.14 -0.90
CA LEU A 63 -17.09 0.46 -1.34
C LEU A 63 -18.28 1.42 -1.46
N ARG A 64 -18.41 2.34 -0.51
CA ARG A 64 -19.53 3.30 -0.48
C ARG A 64 -19.36 4.46 -1.46
N ASN A 65 -18.12 4.93 -1.66
CA ASN A 65 -17.86 6.21 -2.31
C ASN A 65 -17.14 6.09 -3.66
N SER A 66 -16.66 4.91 -4.07
CA SER A 66 -15.88 4.75 -5.30
C SER A 66 -16.60 5.29 -6.52
N TYR A 67 -17.90 5.06 -6.63
CA TYR A 67 -18.68 5.54 -7.76
C TYR A 67 -18.74 7.08 -7.79
N GLU A 68 -19.04 7.71 -6.68
CA GLU A 68 -19.08 9.17 -6.56
C GLU A 68 -17.71 9.81 -6.83
N ILE A 69 -16.63 9.21 -6.29
CA ILE A 69 -15.26 9.66 -6.54
C ILE A 69 -14.98 9.66 -8.04
N VAL A 70 -15.24 8.55 -8.71
CA VAL A 70 -14.96 8.38 -10.14
C VAL A 70 -15.79 9.32 -10.99
N GLN A 71 -17.06 9.60 -10.62
CA GLN A 71 -17.90 10.53 -11.37
C GLN A 71 -17.36 11.97 -11.39
N ARG A 72 -16.59 12.35 -10.38
CA ARG A 72 -15.96 13.67 -10.28
C ARG A 72 -14.67 13.81 -11.08
N LEU A 73 -14.14 12.72 -11.59
CA LEU A 73 -12.88 12.72 -12.35
C LEU A 73 -13.15 13.04 -13.84
N PRO A 74 -12.26 13.80 -14.49
CA PRO A 74 -12.37 14.05 -15.93
C PRO A 74 -12.11 12.76 -16.73
N VAL A 75 -12.63 12.71 -17.94
CA VAL A 75 -12.37 11.65 -18.91
C VAL A 75 -11.80 12.25 -20.19
N PRO A 76 -10.86 11.59 -20.90
CA PRO A 76 -10.20 10.33 -20.52
C PRO A 76 -9.23 10.53 -19.36
N LEU A 77 -9.00 9.49 -18.58
CA LEU A 77 -8.03 9.51 -17.48
C LEU A 77 -7.11 8.27 -17.52
N THR A 78 -5.92 8.44 -17.00
CA THR A 78 -4.98 7.35 -16.75
C THR A 78 -4.85 7.16 -15.24
N VAL A 79 -4.93 5.93 -14.77
CA VAL A 79 -4.78 5.59 -13.36
C VAL A 79 -3.41 5.02 -13.12
N ALA A 80 -2.69 5.60 -12.17
CA ALA A 80 -1.41 5.07 -11.68
C ALA A 80 -1.51 4.90 -10.17
N GLU A 81 -1.02 3.79 -9.64
CA GLU A 81 -1.03 3.49 -8.22
C GLU A 81 0.37 3.18 -7.72
N LEU A 82 0.77 3.85 -6.67
CA LEU A 82 2.02 3.58 -5.96
C LEU A 82 1.72 2.65 -4.78
N GLY A 83 2.45 1.52 -4.71
CA GLY A 83 2.29 0.58 -3.61
C GLY A 83 0.94 -0.13 -3.59
N SER A 84 0.55 -0.74 -4.70
CA SER A 84 -0.75 -1.44 -4.85
C SER A 84 -0.97 -2.58 -3.84
N GLY A 85 0.09 -3.16 -3.31
CA GLY A 85 0.01 -4.33 -2.44
C GLY A 85 -0.75 -5.48 -3.12
N SER A 86 -1.76 -6.02 -2.44
CA SER A 86 -2.64 -7.08 -2.99
C SER A 86 -3.68 -6.56 -4.00
N GLY A 87 -3.82 -5.24 -4.16
CA GLY A 87 -4.81 -4.62 -5.05
C GLY A 87 -6.27 -4.73 -4.57
N LYS A 88 -6.50 -5.28 -3.37
CA LYS A 88 -7.87 -5.50 -2.86
C LYS A 88 -8.68 -4.22 -2.70
N LYS A 89 -8.06 -3.13 -2.28
CA LYS A 89 -8.73 -1.83 -2.11
C LYS A 89 -8.98 -1.14 -3.45
N THR A 90 -7.98 -1.15 -4.32
CA THR A 90 -8.02 -0.51 -5.63
C THR A 90 -9.11 -1.08 -6.53
N ARG A 91 -9.44 -2.34 -6.39
CA ARG A 91 -10.49 -2.99 -7.18
C ARG A 91 -11.85 -2.26 -7.15
N TRP A 92 -12.18 -1.60 -6.06
CA TRP A 92 -13.44 -0.85 -5.96
C TRP A 92 -13.46 0.37 -6.86
N LEU A 93 -12.33 1.09 -6.93
CA LEU A 93 -12.16 2.20 -7.86
C LEU A 93 -12.14 1.73 -9.31
N LEU A 94 -11.43 0.63 -9.60
CA LEU A 94 -11.38 0.06 -10.95
C LEU A 94 -12.77 -0.40 -11.43
N LYS A 95 -13.56 -1.03 -10.58
CA LYS A 95 -14.95 -1.39 -10.91
C LYS A 95 -15.83 -0.18 -11.19
N ALA A 96 -15.63 0.91 -10.44
CA ALA A 96 -16.39 2.14 -10.69
C ALA A 96 -15.95 2.83 -11.99
N LEU A 97 -14.65 2.79 -12.30
CA LEU A 97 -14.10 3.29 -13.57
C LEU A 97 -14.62 2.50 -14.77
N ASP A 98 -14.63 1.18 -14.68
CA ASP A 98 -15.13 0.30 -15.73
C ASP A 98 -16.58 0.62 -16.08
N ARG A 99 -17.43 0.85 -15.09
CA ARG A 99 -18.81 1.29 -15.30
C ARG A 99 -18.93 2.66 -15.95
N LYS A 100 -17.97 3.55 -15.72
CA LYS A 100 -17.93 4.88 -16.35
C LYS A 100 -17.45 4.82 -17.79
N SER A 101 -16.57 3.91 -18.11
CA SER A 101 -15.91 3.78 -19.42
C SER A 101 -16.78 3.10 -20.47
N VAL A 102 -17.91 2.58 -20.09
CA VAL A 102 -18.88 1.91 -21.02
C VAL A 102 -19.74 2.93 -21.79
N VAL A 103 -19.30 4.14 -21.82
CA VAL A 103 -19.99 5.18 -22.60
C VAL A 103 -19.18 5.55 -23.82
#